data_6f9b6adcd7b68663f0d42f1e242122fd
#
_entry.id   6f9b6adcd7b68663f0d42f1e242122fd
#
_cell.length_a   1.000
_cell.length_b   1.000
_cell.length_c   1.000
_cell.angle_alpha   90.00
_cell.angle_beta   90.00
_cell.angle_gamma   90.00
#
_symmetry.space_group_name_H-M   'P 1'
#
loop_
_entity.id
_entity.type
_entity.pdbx_description
1 polymer ?
#
loop_
_entity_poly.entity_id
_entity_poly.type
_entity_poly.pdbx_seq_one_letter_code
_entity_poly.pdbx_strand_id
1 'polypeptide(L)'
;MRADSDTAENVVAKPAQRRAVKQQPTAKPTAKPESEAPNTTESAEATPATETSVQPLATVEATLRSVAATTRKATSATETAAVAFAAPASAQATSTASAAPFRGVLSAIGTIVFNLYGLAINVVGGPPKLPPNSTVTVSSSTLRIDCADGQKVPADWYIPAGAEENPPQRLIYLQHGFLAAGPWYSYTAAALAEQTNSIVVAPSITSNFLACDACWLGAPPMQEAVANLFEDDNTALADSALAAGYTGPIPDRVVLVGHSLGGGLVAGTAGYMVDNGTIDRLAGVVMLDGVGLDGSMASSLEKVPDDIPIYQLASPRYFWNQFGVGSDALLEARPDQFVGVTLVGGSHVDSMRGGNRLIQFSQQLVAGFSKPQNVAADQILMVGWVNDMFAGNQKAGIYTDPSQEITIDTPAGQATAVALPNSLTKRFLLNPLQALVPLASGLFTFQPTCGPAEPMCVATSSKAA
;
A
#
# COMPACT_ATOMS: atom_id res chain seq x y z
N MET A 1 -67.60 35.42 9.18
CA MET A 1 -68.40 34.73 8.15
C MET A 1 -67.66 33.50 7.74
N ARG A 2 -68.17 32.35 8.12
CA ARG A 2 -68.33 31.02 7.51
C ARG A 2 -67.09 30.54 6.71
N ALA A 3 -66.33 29.55 7.21
CA ALA A 3 -66.62 28.09 7.23
C ALA A 3 -66.80 27.54 5.80
N ASP A 4 -65.84 26.70 5.44
CA ASP A 4 -66.19 25.36 4.93
C ASP A 4 -64.94 24.44 4.99
N SER A 5 -65.24 23.35 5.63
CA SER A 5 -64.41 22.14 5.73
C SER A 5 -64.59 21.26 4.48
N ASP A 6 -63.53 20.67 3.97
CA ASP A 6 -63.67 19.45 3.16
C ASP A 6 -62.65 18.39 3.53
N THR A 7 -63.23 17.29 3.91
CA THR A 7 -62.67 16.01 4.32
C THR A 7 -62.19 15.25 3.07
N ALA A 8 -60.97 14.73 3.05
CA ALA A 8 -60.54 13.77 2.05
C ALA A 8 -60.11 12.45 2.73
N GLU A 9 -60.76 11.41 2.28
CA GLU A 9 -60.76 10.02 2.76
C GLU A 9 -59.40 9.32 2.61
N ASN A 10 -59.13 8.55 3.64
CA ASN A 10 -58.06 7.52 3.70
C ASN A 10 -58.44 6.34 2.81
N VAL A 11 -57.65 6.04 1.76
CA VAL A 11 -57.73 4.80 1.02
C VAL A 11 -56.53 3.91 1.40
N VAL A 12 -56.84 2.89 2.20
CA VAL A 12 -55.90 1.81 2.57
C VAL A 12 -55.82 0.83 1.41
N ALA A 13 -54.66 0.68 0.78
CA ALA A 13 -54.38 -0.34 -0.20
C ALA A 13 -53.78 -1.62 0.46
N LYS A 14 -54.45 -2.75 0.21
CA LYS A 14 -54.07 -4.11 0.64
C LYS A 14 -52.81 -4.59 -0.11
N PRO A 15 -51.92 -5.38 0.51
CA PRO A 15 -50.80 -5.99 -0.19
C PRO A 15 -51.22 -7.23 -1.01
N ALA A 16 -50.70 -7.30 -2.23
CA ALA A 16 -50.90 -8.41 -3.15
C ALA A 16 -50.03 -9.63 -2.76
N GLN A 17 -50.66 -10.79 -2.68
CA GLN A 17 -50.05 -12.09 -2.43
C GLN A 17 -49.19 -12.53 -3.63
N ARG A 18 -47.93 -12.83 -3.41
CA ARG A 18 -47.03 -13.51 -4.36
C ARG A 18 -47.38 -15.01 -4.43
N ARG A 19 -47.69 -15.44 -5.61
CA ARG A 19 -47.94 -16.82 -6.01
C ARG A 19 -46.64 -17.58 -6.16
N ALA A 20 -46.42 -18.64 -5.37
CA ALA A 20 -45.28 -19.56 -5.49
C ALA A 20 -45.41 -20.40 -6.78
N VAL A 21 -44.37 -20.42 -7.61
CA VAL A 21 -44.23 -21.33 -8.73
C VAL A 21 -43.41 -22.52 -8.25
N LYS A 22 -44.02 -23.70 -8.26
CA LYS A 22 -43.40 -25.01 -8.04
C LYS A 22 -42.54 -25.35 -9.25
N GLN A 23 -41.26 -25.58 -9.07
CA GLN A 23 -40.41 -26.24 -10.07
C GLN A 23 -40.40 -27.76 -9.78
N GLN A 24 -40.63 -28.51 -10.83
CA GLN A 24 -40.65 -29.96 -10.88
C GLN A 24 -39.25 -30.48 -11.28
N PRO A 25 -38.74 -31.59 -10.77
CA PRO A 25 -37.41 -32.09 -11.08
C PRO A 25 -37.40 -32.89 -12.38
N THR A 26 -36.45 -32.63 -13.27
CA THR A 26 -36.18 -33.44 -14.44
C THR A 26 -34.91 -34.25 -14.29
N ALA A 27 -35.04 -35.46 -14.81
CA ALA A 27 -34.27 -36.65 -14.69
C ALA A 27 -32.80 -36.59 -15.15
N LYS A 28 -32.04 -37.49 -14.54
CA LYS A 28 -30.71 -38.00 -14.85
C LYS A 28 -30.72 -38.79 -16.18
N PRO A 29 -29.67 -38.71 -17.00
CA PRO A 29 -29.32 -39.84 -17.88
C PRO A 29 -27.99 -40.46 -17.46
N THR A 30 -28.08 -41.78 -17.44
CA THR A 30 -27.04 -42.78 -17.23
C THR A 30 -26.32 -43.09 -18.55
N ALA A 31 -25.08 -43.60 -18.40
CA ALA A 31 -24.37 -44.58 -19.21
C ALA A 31 -23.18 -44.11 -20.07
N LYS A 32 -22.08 -44.72 -19.67
CA LYS A 32 -20.84 -45.00 -20.39
C LYS A 32 -21.07 -45.94 -21.57
N PRO A 33 -20.27 -45.95 -22.63
CA PRO A 33 -19.27 -47.03 -22.68
C PRO A 33 -17.85 -46.62 -23.09
N GLU A 34 -16.98 -47.49 -22.67
CA GLU A 34 -15.57 -47.72 -22.91
C GLU A 34 -15.27 -48.06 -24.39
N SER A 35 -14.12 -47.56 -24.94
CA SER A 35 -13.43 -48.21 -26.05
C SER A 35 -11.98 -47.73 -26.12
N GLU A 36 -11.10 -48.63 -25.77
CA GLU A 36 -9.81 -49.02 -26.38
C GLU A 36 -8.89 -48.00 -27.06
N ALA A 37 -7.65 -48.06 -26.57
CA ALA A 37 -6.43 -47.54 -27.21
C ALA A 37 -5.98 -48.38 -28.42
N PRO A 38 -5.17 -47.82 -29.30
CA PRO A 38 -3.96 -48.56 -29.63
C PRO A 38 -2.68 -47.74 -29.50
N ASN A 39 -1.73 -48.48 -29.03
CA ASN A 39 -0.30 -48.24 -28.92
C ASN A 39 0.35 -48.00 -30.30
N THR A 40 1.13 -46.93 -30.44
CA THR A 40 2.21 -46.89 -31.45
C THR A 40 3.40 -46.11 -30.90
N THR A 41 4.45 -46.83 -30.75
CA THR A 41 5.83 -46.47 -30.48
C THR A 41 6.37 -45.73 -31.71
N GLU A 42 6.88 -44.50 -31.53
CA GLU A 42 7.87 -43.97 -32.46
C GLU A 42 8.89 -43.09 -31.74
N SER A 43 10.13 -43.48 -31.97
CA SER A 43 11.36 -42.93 -31.45
C SER A 43 11.68 -41.63 -32.17
N ALA A 44 11.97 -40.54 -31.46
CA ALA A 44 12.58 -39.34 -32.02
C ALA A 44 13.69 -38.82 -31.11
N GLU A 45 14.81 -38.91 -31.60
CA GLU A 45 16.14 -38.32 -31.51
C GLU A 45 16.25 -37.06 -30.61
N ALA A 46 17.17 -37.15 -29.66
CA ALA A 46 17.61 -36.07 -28.77
C ALA A 46 18.52 -35.10 -29.51
N THR A 47 18.15 -33.81 -29.50
CA THR A 47 19.06 -32.73 -29.84
C THR A 47 19.62 -32.09 -28.55
N PRO A 48 20.91 -31.72 -28.50
CA PRO A 48 21.56 -31.36 -27.24
C PRO A 48 21.17 -29.96 -26.76
N ALA A 49 20.89 -29.90 -25.47
CA ALA A 49 20.66 -28.66 -24.74
C ALA A 49 21.96 -27.85 -24.63
N THR A 50 21.88 -26.61 -25.00
CA THR A 50 22.91 -25.60 -24.81
C THR A 50 23.10 -25.36 -23.31
N GLU A 51 24.21 -25.71 -22.76
CA GLU A 51 24.64 -25.40 -21.40
C GLU A 51 24.78 -23.87 -21.25
N THR A 52 23.87 -23.25 -20.51
CA THR A 52 24.06 -21.91 -20.00
C THR A 52 24.97 -21.97 -18.78
N SER A 53 26.19 -21.54 -18.97
CA SER A 53 27.23 -21.42 -17.94
C SER A 53 26.71 -20.62 -16.73
N VAL A 54 26.53 -21.31 -15.63
CA VAL A 54 26.29 -20.70 -14.31
C VAL A 54 27.66 -20.24 -13.80
N GLN A 55 27.86 -18.94 -13.72
CA GLN A 55 29.04 -18.36 -13.08
C GLN A 55 29.03 -18.63 -11.57
N PRO A 56 30.17 -18.91 -10.94
CA PRO A 56 30.23 -19.56 -9.65
C PRO A 56 29.99 -18.59 -8.47
N LEU A 57 29.47 -19.16 -7.40
CA LEU A 57 29.20 -18.62 -6.07
C LEU A 57 30.31 -17.77 -5.42
N ALA A 58 31.51 -17.77 -5.96
CA ALA A 58 32.70 -17.12 -5.41
C ALA A 58 32.58 -15.57 -5.34
N THR A 59 31.92 -14.96 -6.30
CA THR A 59 31.77 -13.49 -6.35
C THR A 59 30.79 -12.96 -5.28
N VAL A 60 29.74 -13.73 -5.00
CA VAL A 60 28.76 -13.37 -3.95
C VAL A 60 29.38 -13.50 -2.56
N GLU A 61 30.20 -14.52 -2.35
CA GLU A 61 30.87 -14.76 -1.06
C GLU A 61 31.94 -13.70 -0.75
N ALA A 62 32.66 -13.21 -1.77
CA ALA A 62 33.58 -12.10 -1.61
C ALA A 62 32.88 -10.78 -1.24
N THR A 63 31.73 -10.52 -1.84
CA THR A 63 30.93 -9.33 -1.55
C THR A 63 30.34 -9.39 -0.14
N LEU A 64 29.84 -10.56 0.30
CA LEU A 64 29.31 -10.77 1.64
C LEU A 64 30.40 -10.66 2.71
N ARG A 65 31.62 -11.12 2.46
CA ARG A 65 32.75 -10.96 3.38
C ARG A 65 33.21 -9.51 3.52
N SER A 66 33.19 -8.75 2.42
CA SER A 66 33.47 -7.30 2.44
C SER A 66 32.44 -6.54 3.27
N VAL A 67 31.14 -6.84 3.11
CA VAL A 67 30.04 -6.22 3.89
C VAL A 67 30.18 -6.58 5.37
N ALA A 68 30.47 -7.84 5.73
CA ALA A 68 30.65 -8.27 7.10
C ALA A 68 31.85 -7.60 7.80
N ALA A 69 32.92 -7.34 7.06
CA ALA A 69 34.10 -6.64 7.60
C ALA A 69 33.81 -5.14 7.86
N THR A 70 33.05 -4.50 6.99
CA THR A 70 32.64 -3.10 7.15
C THR A 70 31.66 -2.94 8.30
N THR A 71 30.71 -3.88 8.46
CA THR A 71 29.73 -3.88 9.55
C THR A 71 30.40 -4.09 10.92
N ARG A 72 31.41 -4.96 11.02
CA ARG A 72 32.17 -5.16 12.27
C ARG A 72 32.94 -3.92 12.69
N LYS A 73 33.45 -3.14 11.73
CA LYS A 73 34.15 -1.88 12.03
C LYS A 73 33.19 -0.76 12.46
N ALA A 74 31.96 -0.77 11.94
CA ALA A 74 30.91 0.16 12.34
C ALA A 74 30.33 -0.17 13.73
N THR A 75 30.11 -1.47 14.06
CA THR A 75 29.64 -1.89 15.38
C THR A 75 30.63 -1.61 16.49
N SER A 76 31.94 -1.75 16.22
CA SER A 76 32.99 -1.40 17.21
C SER A 76 33.03 0.09 17.53
N ALA A 77 32.70 0.96 16.55
CA ALA A 77 32.60 2.41 16.77
C ALA A 77 31.31 2.81 17.53
N THR A 78 30.24 2.01 17.37
CA THR A 78 28.95 2.25 18.02
C THR A 78 28.96 1.80 19.49
N GLU A 79 29.64 0.68 19.82
CA GLU A 79 29.79 0.24 21.20
C GLU A 79 30.55 1.23 22.08
N THR A 80 31.53 1.94 21.53
CA THR A 80 32.26 2.98 22.27
C THR A 80 31.42 4.24 22.51
N ALA A 81 30.40 4.51 21.65
CA ALA A 81 29.49 5.62 21.82
C ALA A 81 28.33 5.31 22.79
N ALA A 82 27.89 4.05 22.88
CA ALA A 82 26.78 3.63 23.74
C ALA A 82 27.13 3.64 25.24
N VAL A 83 28.40 3.48 25.60
CA VAL A 83 28.86 3.53 27.00
C VAL A 83 28.90 4.96 27.58
N ALA A 84 28.81 5.98 26.71
CA ALA A 84 28.82 7.39 27.13
C ALA A 84 27.44 7.96 27.52
N PHE A 85 26.36 7.17 27.46
CA PHE A 85 24.99 7.64 27.72
C PHE A 85 24.39 7.22 29.08
N ALA A 86 25.19 6.65 29.97
CA ALA A 86 24.74 6.31 31.32
C ALA A 86 25.36 7.25 32.36
N ALA A 87 24.79 8.45 32.51
CA ALA A 87 24.98 9.29 33.71
C ALA A 87 23.76 10.21 33.93
N PRO A 88 23.37 10.49 35.18
CA PRO A 88 22.05 10.95 35.55
C PRO A 88 21.85 12.45 35.31
N ALA A 89 20.59 12.81 35.13
CA ALA A 89 20.11 14.15 34.92
C ALA A 89 20.37 15.06 36.13
N SER A 90 21.14 16.11 35.92
CA SER A 90 20.91 17.45 36.45
C SER A 90 22.07 18.38 36.06
N ALA A 91 21.83 19.23 35.08
CA ALA A 91 22.38 20.60 34.97
C ALA A 91 21.95 21.21 33.66
N GLN A 92 21.14 22.24 33.72
CA GLN A 92 20.97 23.18 32.62
C GLN A 92 22.32 23.78 32.29
N ALA A 93 22.80 23.52 31.10
CA ALA A 93 23.90 24.27 30.49
C ALA A 93 23.62 24.42 28.97
N THR A 94 23.32 25.62 28.59
CA THR A 94 23.35 26.12 27.22
C THR A 94 24.66 25.76 26.54
N SER A 95 24.63 24.86 25.56
CA SER A 95 25.70 24.69 24.58
C SER A 95 25.13 24.34 23.20
N THR A 96 24.80 25.37 22.44
CA THR A 96 24.40 25.33 21.04
C THR A 96 25.62 25.32 20.14
N ALA A 97 26.36 24.23 19.99
CA ALA A 97 27.41 24.20 18.98
C ALA A 97 27.98 22.84 18.51
N SER A 98 27.44 21.67 18.91
CA SER A 98 28.10 20.40 18.56
C SER A 98 27.22 19.28 17.95
N ALA A 99 25.96 19.53 17.64
CA ALA A 99 25.06 18.49 17.16
C ALA A 99 25.06 18.31 15.61
N ALA A 100 25.49 19.31 14.86
CA ALA A 100 25.41 19.30 13.39
C ALA A 100 26.28 18.21 12.71
N PRO A 101 27.56 17.99 13.09
CA PRO A 101 28.36 16.98 12.40
C PRO A 101 27.89 15.53 12.69
N PHE A 102 27.35 15.26 13.87
CA PHE A 102 26.86 13.93 14.23
C PHE A 102 25.58 13.55 13.46
N ARG A 103 24.69 14.50 13.21
CA ARG A 103 23.46 14.30 12.44
C ARG A 103 23.77 13.98 10.98
N GLY A 104 24.72 14.66 10.35
CA GLY A 104 25.17 14.36 8.99
C GLY A 104 25.79 12.98 8.86
N VAL A 105 26.55 12.53 9.85
CA VAL A 105 27.12 11.17 9.88
C VAL A 105 26.01 10.12 10.00
N LEU A 106 25.02 10.33 10.85
CA LEU A 106 23.90 9.40 11.02
C LEU A 106 23.04 9.30 9.77
N SER A 107 22.78 10.41 9.10
CA SER A 107 22.09 10.45 7.81
C SER A 107 22.89 9.72 6.72
N ALA A 108 24.19 9.93 6.63
CA ALA A 108 25.05 9.23 5.67
C ALA A 108 25.07 7.69 5.91
N ILE A 109 25.16 7.27 7.17
CA ILE A 109 25.05 5.84 7.54
C ILE A 109 23.67 5.30 7.18
N GLY A 110 22.59 6.03 7.49
CA GLY A 110 21.24 5.68 7.12
C GLY A 110 21.10 5.48 5.61
N THR A 111 21.57 6.43 4.84
CA THR A 111 21.53 6.36 3.37
C THR A 111 22.26 5.14 2.84
N ILE A 112 23.46 4.81 3.36
CA ILE A 112 24.20 3.60 2.96
C ILE A 112 23.41 2.34 3.32
N VAL A 113 22.89 2.24 4.54
CA VAL A 113 22.14 1.06 5.01
C VAL A 113 20.86 0.87 4.20
N PHE A 114 20.08 1.92 3.97
CA PHE A 114 18.83 1.82 3.21
C PHE A 114 19.07 1.61 1.72
N ASN A 115 20.14 2.14 1.12
CA ASN A 115 20.51 1.83 -0.26
C ASN A 115 20.92 0.36 -0.43
N LEU A 116 21.72 -0.19 0.51
CA LEU A 116 22.07 -1.60 0.52
C LEU A 116 20.84 -2.49 0.75
N TYR A 117 19.94 -2.08 1.65
CA TYR A 117 18.65 -2.74 1.85
C TYR A 117 17.81 -2.71 0.57
N GLY A 118 17.63 -1.55 -0.06
CA GLY A 118 16.91 -1.41 -1.33
C GLY A 118 17.47 -2.28 -2.44
N LEU A 119 18.81 -2.35 -2.56
CA LEU A 119 19.47 -3.26 -3.49
C LEU A 119 19.17 -4.73 -3.14
N ALA A 120 19.26 -5.10 -1.86
CA ALA A 120 19.02 -6.47 -1.42
C ALA A 120 17.56 -6.91 -1.67
N ILE A 121 16.57 -6.06 -1.38
CA ILE A 121 15.17 -6.39 -1.64
C ILE A 121 14.83 -6.46 -3.13
N ASN A 122 15.47 -5.65 -3.96
CA ASN A 122 15.32 -5.73 -5.42
C ASN A 122 15.91 -7.03 -5.97
N VAL A 123 17.09 -7.43 -5.50
CA VAL A 123 17.74 -8.68 -5.91
C VAL A 123 16.96 -9.91 -5.42
N VAL A 124 16.57 -9.92 -4.14
CA VAL A 124 15.85 -11.04 -3.52
C VAL A 124 14.39 -11.08 -3.95
N GLY A 125 13.73 -9.91 -4.07
CA GLY A 125 12.34 -9.80 -4.51
C GLY A 125 12.14 -10.13 -5.97
N GLY A 126 13.10 -9.75 -6.80
CA GLY A 126 13.02 -9.87 -8.25
C GLY A 126 11.96 -8.93 -8.87
N PRO A 127 11.74 -9.03 -10.17
CA PRO A 127 10.74 -8.23 -10.86
C PRO A 127 9.32 -8.59 -10.41
N PRO A 128 8.34 -7.70 -10.65
CA PRO A 128 6.93 -7.97 -10.37
C PRO A 128 6.47 -9.21 -11.13
N LYS A 129 5.68 -10.05 -10.46
CA LYS A 129 5.10 -11.26 -11.03
C LYS A 129 3.59 -11.12 -11.09
N LEU A 130 3.00 -11.57 -12.18
CA LEU A 130 1.54 -11.61 -12.31
C LEU A 130 0.98 -12.93 -11.73
N PRO A 131 -0.24 -12.91 -11.18
CA PRO A 131 -0.92 -14.14 -10.82
C PRO A 131 -1.16 -15.01 -12.07
N PRO A 132 -1.29 -16.34 -11.90
CA PRO A 132 -1.65 -17.22 -13.01
C PRO A 132 -2.95 -16.75 -13.69
N ASN A 133 -2.97 -16.78 -15.02
CA ASN A 133 -4.10 -16.38 -15.88
C ASN A 133 -4.48 -14.89 -15.81
N SER A 134 -3.65 -14.03 -15.23
CA SER A 134 -3.87 -12.57 -15.35
C SER A 134 -3.72 -12.13 -16.81
N THR A 135 -4.62 -11.26 -17.24
CA THR A 135 -4.59 -10.64 -18.57
C THR A 135 -3.87 -9.30 -18.58
N VAL A 136 -3.44 -8.83 -17.41
CA VAL A 136 -2.71 -7.58 -17.21
C VAL A 136 -1.30 -7.67 -17.79
N THR A 137 -0.81 -6.60 -18.38
CA THR A 137 0.61 -6.44 -18.71
C THR A 137 1.30 -5.67 -17.57
N VAL A 138 2.48 -6.11 -17.16
CA VAL A 138 3.30 -5.39 -16.19
C VAL A 138 4.66 -5.03 -16.77
N SER A 139 5.06 -3.78 -16.62
CA SER A 139 6.37 -3.26 -17.01
C SER A 139 6.90 -2.33 -15.93
N SER A 140 8.23 -2.25 -15.82
CA SER A 140 8.88 -1.39 -14.83
C SER A 140 9.60 -0.24 -15.52
N SER A 141 9.58 0.92 -14.88
CA SER A 141 10.30 2.12 -15.30
C SER A 141 10.82 2.89 -14.08
N THR A 142 11.22 4.12 -14.29
CA THR A 142 11.60 5.04 -13.22
C THR A 142 10.60 6.20 -13.18
N LEU A 143 10.04 6.45 -12.00
CA LEU A 143 9.21 7.62 -11.73
C LEU A 143 10.05 8.69 -11.04
N ARG A 144 9.98 9.92 -11.54
CA ARG A 144 10.55 11.10 -10.88
C ARG A 144 9.50 11.67 -9.92
N ILE A 145 9.88 11.85 -8.66
CA ILE A 145 9.09 12.53 -7.63
C ILE A 145 9.90 13.70 -7.14
N ASP A 146 9.38 14.92 -7.28
CA ASP A 146 10.11 16.16 -7.00
C ASP A 146 10.11 16.51 -5.50
N CYS A 147 10.66 15.61 -4.68
CA CYS A 147 10.98 15.83 -3.29
C CYS A 147 12.44 16.29 -3.19
N ALA A 148 12.73 17.41 -2.54
CA ALA A 148 14.03 18.09 -2.50
C ALA A 148 14.62 18.30 -3.91
N ASP A 149 15.79 17.71 -4.20
CA ASP A 149 16.46 17.80 -5.51
C ASP A 149 15.84 16.88 -6.57
N GLY A 150 14.75 16.19 -6.24
CA GLY A 150 14.06 15.20 -7.08
C GLY A 150 14.57 13.78 -6.83
N GLN A 151 13.66 12.89 -6.49
CA GLN A 151 13.90 11.47 -6.28
C GLN A 151 13.53 10.68 -7.53
N LYS A 152 14.38 9.74 -7.96
CA LYS A 152 14.06 8.77 -9.01
C LYS A 152 13.85 7.41 -8.37
N VAL A 153 12.62 6.93 -8.41
CA VAL A 153 12.23 5.67 -7.79
C VAL A 153 11.80 4.64 -8.84
N PRO A 154 12.05 3.35 -8.64
CA PRO A 154 11.45 2.31 -9.48
C PRO A 154 9.93 2.38 -9.38
N ALA A 155 9.24 2.20 -10.50
CA ALA A 155 7.79 2.15 -10.57
C ALA A 155 7.32 1.03 -11.50
N ASP A 156 6.41 0.19 -11.00
CA ASP A 156 5.79 -0.87 -11.77
C ASP A 156 4.42 -0.41 -12.28
N TRP A 157 4.21 -0.58 -13.57
CA TRP A 157 2.99 -0.19 -14.27
C TRP A 157 2.21 -1.42 -14.67
N TYR A 158 0.96 -1.49 -14.23
CA TYR A 158 0.03 -2.59 -14.54
C TYR A 158 -1.05 -2.05 -15.45
N ILE A 159 -1.07 -2.55 -16.68
CA ILE A 159 -1.96 -2.09 -17.75
C ILE A 159 -2.99 -3.19 -18.02
N PRO A 160 -4.30 -2.92 -17.89
CA PRO A 160 -5.33 -3.90 -18.19
C PRO A 160 -5.35 -4.27 -19.67
N ALA A 161 -5.85 -5.46 -19.98
CA ALA A 161 -5.98 -5.92 -21.37
C ALA A 161 -6.87 -4.98 -22.21
N GLY A 162 -6.49 -4.77 -23.45
CA GLY A 162 -7.24 -3.91 -24.38
C GLY A 162 -7.07 -2.40 -24.17
N ALA A 163 -6.11 -2.00 -23.32
CA ALA A 163 -5.85 -0.58 -23.04
C ALA A 163 -5.35 0.22 -24.25
N GLU A 164 -4.79 -0.45 -25.26
CA GLU A 164 -4.37 0.22 -26.51
C GLU A 164 -5.57 0.61 -27.39
N GLU A 165 -6.60 -0.25 -27.44
CA GLU A 165 -7.81 0.00 -28.23
C GLU A 165 -8.83 0.85 -27.48
N ASN A 166 -8.90 0.65 -26.16
CA ASN A 166 -9.82 1.34 -25.27
C ASN A 166 -9.07 1.85 -24.04
N PRO A 167 -8.43 3.02 -24.11
CA PRO A 167 -7.63 3.55 -23.02
C PRO A 167 -8.45 3.68 -21.72
N PRO A 168 -7.98 3.10 -20.61
CA PRO A 168 -8.64 3.24 -19.32
C PRO A 168 -8.79 4.71 -18.92
N GLN A 169 -9.91 5.03 -18.26
CA GLN A 169 -10.19 6.37 -17.75
C GLN A 169 -9.96 6.47 -16.23
N ARG A 170 -9.21 5.53 -15.66
CA ARG A 170 -9.02 5.33 -14.24
C ARG A 170 -7.55 5.06 -13.94
N LEU A 171 -7.00 5.83 -13.02
CA LEU A 171 -5.65 5.63 -12.51
C LEU A 171 -5.73 5.20 -11.03
N ILE A 172 -4.92 4.24 -10.64
CA ILE A 172 -4.69 3.88 -9.24
C ILE A 172 -3.22 4.10 -8.93
N TYR A 173 -2.95 4.90 -7.90
CA TYR A 173 -1.64 5.02 -7.31
C TYR A 173 -1.58 4.09 -6.09
N LEU A 174 -0.72 3.07 -6.12
CA LEU A 174 -0.59 2.05 -5.08
C LEU A 174 0.74 2.18 -4.34
N GLN A 175 0.68 2.55 -3.06
CA GLN A 175 1.87 2.73 -2.24
C GLN A 175 2.10 1.55 -1.28
N HIS A 176 3.31 1.01 -1.30
CA HIS A 176 3.76 -0.03 -0.37
C HIS A 176 3.97 0.48 1.05
N GLY A 177 4.05 -0.43 2.03
CA GLY A 177 4.37 -0.14 3.43
C GLY A 177 5.87 0.01 3.73
N PHE A 178 6.19 0.31 4.99
CA PHE A 178 7.56 0.45 5.48
C PHE A 178 8.39 -0.82 5.21
N LEU A 179 9.62 -0.65 4.73
CA LEU A 179 10.55 -1.71 4.34
C LEU A 179 10.03 -2.67 3.26
N ALA A 180 8.96 -2.32 2.53
CA ALA A 180 8.48 -3.07 1.38
C ALA A 180 8.88 -2.38 0.07
N ALA A 181 8.44 -2.94 -1.06
CA ALA A 181 8.64 -2.40 -2.39
C ALA A 181 7.44 -2.76 -3.29
N GLY A 182 7.22 -2.01 -4.37
CA GLY A 182 6.11 -2.19 -5.32
C GLY A 182 5.92 -3.65 -5.78
N PRO A 183 6.96 -4.38 -6.22
CA PRO A 183 6.83 -5.76 -6.67
C PRO A 183 6.21 -6.74 -5.67
N TRP A 184 6.23 -6.42 -4.37
CA TRP A 184 5.64 -7.27 -3.33
C TRP A 184 4.11 -7.23 -3.31
N TYR A 185 3.52 -6.26 -4.00
CA TYR A 185 2.07 -6.06 -4.18
C TYR A 185 1.61 -6.42 -5.60
N SER A 186 2.44 -7.09 -6.38
CA SER A 186 2.18 -7.29 -7.81
C SER A 186 0.88 -8.04 -8.10
N TYR A 187 0.42 -8.96 -7.23
CA TYR A 187 -0.87 -9.63 -7.39
C TYR A 187 -2.04 -8.71 -7.00
N THR A 188 -1.85 -7.88 -5.97
CA THR A 188 -2.84 -6.87 -5.56
C THR A 188 -3.00 -5.82 -6.65
N ALA A 189 -1.89 -5.30 -7.20
CA ALA A 189 -1.91 -4.35 -8.30
C ALA A 189 -2.54 -4.92 -9.57
N ALA A 190 -2.22 -6.18 -9.93
CA ALA A 190 -2.82 -6.84 -11.07
C ALA A 190 -4.33 -7.04 -10.88
N ALA A 191 -4.79 -7.44 -9.68
CA ALA A 191 -6.21 -7.58 -9.37
C ALA A 191 -6.95 -6.23 -9.45
N LEU A 192 -6.37 -5.16 -8.95
CA LEU A 192 -6.89 -3.80 -9.11
C LEU A 192 -6.99 -3.43 -10.59
N ALA A 193 -5.90 -3.58 -11.36
CA ALA A 193 -5.89 -3.21 -12.77
C ALA A 193 -6.97 -3.97 -13.56
N GLU A 194 -7.05 -5.30 -13.38
CA GLU A 194 -7.95 -6.18 -14.14
C GLU A 194 -9.42 -5.97 -13.74
N GLN A 195 -9.72 -5.94 -12.42
CA GLN A 195 -11.10 -5.96 -11.94
C GLN A 195 -11.74 -4.57 -11.83
N THR A 196 -10.95 -3.50 -11.96
CA THR A 196 -11.46 -2.12 -11.99
C THR A 196 -11.28 -1.44 -13.35
N ASN A 197 -10.65 -2.11 -14.32
CA ASN A 197 -10.24 -1.56 -15.60
C ASN A 197 -9.47 -0.24 -15.43
N SER A 198 -8.43 -0.28 -14.57
CA SER A 198 -7.62 0.88 -14.23
C SER A 198 -6.15 0.65 -14.59
N ILE A 199 -5.45 1.71 -14.96
CA ILE A 199 -3.99 1.71 -14.94
C ILE A 199 -3.57 1.76 -13.48
N VAL A 200 -2.62 0.90 -13.06
CA VAL A 200 -2.06 0.96 -11.70
C VAL A 200 -0.58 1.27 -11.76
N VAL A 201 -0.15 2.29 -11.03
CA VAL A 201 1.26 2.60 -10.81
C VAL A 201 1.63 2.28 -9.36
N ALA A 202 2.71 1.50 -9.18
CA ALA A 202 3.21 1.10 -7.86
C ALA A 202 4.69 1.50 -7.71
N PRO A 203 4.99 2.72 -7.24
CA PRO A 203 6.35 3.16 -7.02
C PRO A 203 6.95 2.53 -5.76
N SER A 204 8.30 2.40 -5.77
CA SER A 204 9.09 1.90 -4.64
C SER A 204 9.85 3.06 -3.98
N ILE A 205 9.16 3.76 -3.07
CA ILE A 205 9.72 4.89 -2.31
C ILE A 205 10.60 4.37 -1.16
N THR A 206 11.70 5.06 -0.89
CA THR A 206 12.62 4.67 0.19
C THR A 206 11.97 4.74 1.57
N SER A 207 12.38 3.81 2.45
CA SER A 207 12.04 3.83 3.88
C SER A 207 13.13 4.49 4.75
N ASN A 208 14.04 5.26 4.16
CA ASN A 208 15.15 5.89 4.87
C ASN A 208 14.69 7.10 5.70
N PHE A 209 14.13 6.84 6.89
CA PHE A 209 13.71 7.89 7.82
C PHE A 209 14.86 8.68 8.45
N LEU A 210 16.12 8.28 8.20
CA LEU A 210 17.32 9.00 8.63
C LEU A 210 17.79 10.03 7.59
N ALA A 211 17.13 10.11 6.43
CA ALA A 211 17.45 11.09 5.41
C ALA A 211 17.11 12.52 5.90
N CYS A 212 18.09 13.44 5.79
CA CYS A 212 17.91 14.82 6.24
C CYS A 212 17.04 15.65 5.31
N ASP A 213 16.85 15.23 4.06
CA ASP A 213 15.93 15.85 3.10
C ASP A 213 14.46 15.51 3.38
N ALA A 214 14.21 14.59 4.33
CA ALA A 214 12.89 14.05 4.65
C ALA A 214 12.14 13.44 3.45
N CYS A 215 12.86 13.06 2.38
CA CYS A 215 12.27 12.47 1.18
C CYS A 215 12.13 10.95 1.30
N TRP A 216 11.32 10.51 2.24
CA TRP A 216 11.04 9.10 2.50
C TRP A 216 9.55 8.85 2.74
N LEU A 217 9.12 7.61 2.63
CA LEU A 217 7.74 7.13 2.64
C LEU A 217 6.83 7.73 3.74
N GLY A 218 7.37 8.02 4.93
CA GLY A 218 6.58 8.48 6.06
C GLY A 218 6.58 10.00 6.28
N ALA A 219 7.26 10.79 5.45
CA ALA A 219 7.47 12.20 5.71
C ALA A 219 6.56 13.14 4.90
N PRO A 220 6.10 14.25 5.50
CA PRO A 220 5.26 15.24 4.82
C PRO A 220 5.81 15.76 3.49
N PRO A 221 7.13 16.07 3.32
CA PRO A 221 7.66 16.50 2.03
C PRO A 221 7.48 15.48 0.90
N MET A 222 7.49 14.18 1.22
CA MET A 222 7.22 13.13 0.23
C MET A 222 5.71 13.04 -0.09
N GLN A 223 4.84 13.25 0.89
CA GLN A 223 3.39 13.29 0.70
C GLN A 223 3.00 14.44 -0.23
N GLU A 224 3.58 15.62 -0.03
CA GLU A 224 3.42 16.80 -0.89
C GLU A 224 3.93 16.53 -2.30
N ALA A 225 5.16 16.01 -2.44
CA ALA A 225 5.75 15.71 -3.73
C ALA A 225 4.97 14.66 -4.53
N VAL A 226 4.32 13.70 -3.85
CA VAL A 226 3.41 12.75 -4.50
C VAL A 226 2.09 13.43 -4.92
N ALA A 227 1.56 14.37 -4.14
CA ALA A 227 0.39 15.15 -4.53
C ALA A 227 0.67 15.98 -5.81
N ASN A 228 1.87 16.54 -5.93
CA ASN A 228 2.29 17.32 -7.09
C ASN A 228 2.44 16.48 -8.37
N LEU A 229 2.48 15.15 -8.30
CA LEU A 229 2.40 14.29 -9.48
C LEU A 229 1.07 14.45 -10.26
N PHE A 230 0.05 14.99 -9.61
CA PHE A 230 -1.29 15.18 -10.17
C PHE A 230 -1.55 16.62 -10.62
N GLU A 231 -0.56 17.52 -10.61
CA GLU A 231 -0.68 18.85 -11.18
C GLU A 231 -0.72 18.80 -12.71
N ASP A 232 -1.39 19.78 -13.34
CA ASP A 232 -1.66 19.79 -14.78
C ASP A 232 -0.39 19.86 -15.64
N ASP A 233 0.64 20.51 -15.13
CA ASP A 233 1.93 20.69 -15.81
C ASP A 233 2.97 19.63 -15.43
N ASN A 234 2.63 18.67 -14.55
CA ASN A 234 3.53 17.61 -14.15
C ASN A 234 3.45 16.42 -15.11
N THR A 235 4.51 16.17 -15.86
CA THR A 235 4.60 15.09 -16.85
C THR A 235 5.20 13.79 -16.30
N ALA A 236 5.61 13.75 -15.03
CA ALA A 236 6.41 12.63 -14.48
C ALA A 236 5.68 11.27 -14.58
N LEU A 237 4.36 11.23 -14.35
CA LEU A 237 3.58 10.01 -14.52
C LEU A 237 3.53 9.57 -15.99
N ALA A 238 3.29 10.49 -16.93
CA ALA A 238 3.24 10.21 -18.35
C ALA A 238 4.60 9.75 -18.89
N ASP A 239 5.69 10.42 -18.49
CA ASP A 239 7.05 10.06 -18.89
C ASP A 239 7.45 8.68 -18.36
N SER A 240 7.07 8.36 -17.11
CA SER A 240 7.32 7.07 -16.49
C SER A 240 6.51 5.95 -17.17
N ALA A 241 5.24 6.18 -17.47
CA ALA A 241 4.38 5.23 -18.18
C ALA A 241 4.88 4.96 -19.61
N LEU A 242 5.29 6.01 -20.31
CA LEU A 242 5.89 5.90 -21.65
C LEU A 242 7.18 5.08 -21.59
N ALA A 243 8.03 5.32 -20.62
CA ALA A 243 9.26 4.54 -20.42
C ALA A 243 8.97 3.06 -20.05
N ALA A 244 7.81 2.78 -19.45
CA ALA A 244 7.30 1.42 -19.21
C ALA A 244 6.63 0.79 -20.46
N GLY A 245 6.52 1.54 -21.57
CA GLY A 245 5.95 1.06 -22.84
C GLY A 245 4.46 1.38 -23.04
N TYR A 246 3.82 2.11 -22.13
CA TYR A 246 2.44 2.56 -22.32
C TYR A 246 2.41 3.91 -23.04
N THR A 247 1.77 3.95 -24.20
CA THR A 247 1.70 5.14 -25.08
C THR A 247 0.37 5.87 -25.02
N GLY A 248 -0.61 5.34 -24.29
CA GLY A 248 -1.91 5.99 -24.11
C GLY A 248 -1.86 7.16 -23.11
N PRO A 249 -2.95 7.93 -23.01
CA PRO A 249 -3.05 9.02 -22.04
C PRO A 249 -3.11 8.49 -20.61
N ILE A 250 -2.50 9.23 -19.68
CA ILE A 250 -2.69 8.97 -18.24
C ILE A 250 -4.06 9.53 -17.83
N PRO A 251 -4.91 8.73 -17.17
CA PRO A 251 -6.21 9.21 -16.72
C PRO A 251 -6.12 10.32 -15.68
N ASP A 252 -7.02 11.30 -15.76
CA ASP A 252 -7.11 12.40 -14.80
C ASP A 252 -7.69 11.98 -13.44
N ARG A 253 -8.62 11.01 -13.43
CA ARG A 253 -9.26 10.52 -12.21
C ARG A 253 -8.39 9.46 -11.54
N VAL A 254 -8.06 9.69 -10.26
CA VAL A 254 -7.19 8.81 -9.47
C VAL A 254 -7.87 8.31 -8.21
N VAL A 255 -7.63 7.04 -7.85
CA VAL A 255 -7.81 6.50 -6.50
C VAL A 255 -6.43 6.26 -5.91
N LEU A 256 -6.23 6.76 -4.68
CA LEU A 256 -5.02 6.51 -3.92
C LEU A 256 -5.22 5.28 -3.04
N VAL A 257 -4.33 4.30 -3.16
CA VAL A 257 -4.33 3.08 -2.36
C VAL A 257 -3.01 2.96 -1.62
N GLY A 258 -3.02 2.73 -0.31
CA GLY A 258 -1.77 2.65 0.45
C GLY A 258 -1.83 1.63 1.57
N HIS A 259 -0.78 0.81 1.69
CA HIS A 259 -0.66 -0.20 2.73
C HIS A 259 0.23 0.28 3.88
N SER A 260 -0.18 0.04 5.14
CA SER A 260 0.64 0.35 6.31
C SER A 260 1.08 1.82 6.30
N LEU A 261 2.37 2.13 6.38
CA LEU A 261 2.89 3.50 6.28
C LEU A 261 2.60 4.15 4.92
N GLY A 262 2.42 3.36 3.84
CA GLY A 262 1.90 3.85 2.57
C GLY A 262 0.45 4.36 2.67
N GLY A 263 -0.34 3.83 3.62
CA GLY A 263 -1.66 4.37 3.97
C GLY A 263 -1.55 5.79 4.55
N GLY A 264 -0.56 6.03 5.41
CA GLY A 264 -0.23 7.37 5.90
C GLY A 264 0.22 8.31 4.79
N LEU A 265 1.04 7.82 3.84
CA LEU A 265 1.46 8.61 2.70
C LEU A 265 0.26 9.04 1.85
N VAL A 266 -0.63 8.11 1.45
CA VAL A 266 -1.78 8.45 0.59
C VAL A 266 -2.81 9.33 1.30
N ALA A 267 -2.96 9.20 2.63
CA ALA A 267 -3.79 10.11 3.43
C ALA A 267 -3.23 11.54 3.44
N GLY A 268 -1.91 11.68 3.66
CA GLY A 268 -1.23 12.96 3.56
C GLY A 268 -1.27 13.55 2.16
N THR A 269 -1.02 12.73 1.13
CA THR A 269 -1.13 13.12 -0.28
C THR A 269 -2.50 13.70 -0.60
N ALA A 270 -3.59 13.05 -0.15
CA ALA A 270 -4.94 13.57 -0.35
C ALA A 270 -5.15 14.96 0.29
N GLY A 271 -4.60 15.18 1.49
CA GLY A 271 -4.60 16.50 2.13
C GLY A 271 -3.83 17.56 1.33
N TYR A 272 -2.67 17.20 0.77
CA TYR A 272 -1.89 18.11 -0.09
C TYR A 272 -2.53 18.34 -1.46
N MET A 273 -3.31 17.39 -2.00
CA MET A 273 -4.13 17.62 -3.21
C MET A 273 -5.18 18.70 -3.00
N VAL A 274 -5.67 18.89 -1.77
CA VAL A 274 -6.52 20.06 -1.43
C VAL A 274 -5.67 21.34 -1.47
N ASP A 275 -4.49 21.30 -0.88
CA ASP A 275 -3.62 22.48 -0.76
C ASP A 275 -3.12 22.98 -2.12
N ASN A 276 -2.81 22.06 -3.07
CA ASN A 276 -2.35 22.42 -4.43
C ASN A 276 -3.47 22.52 -5.49
N GLY A 277 -4.75 22.31 -5.08
CA GLY A 277 -5.91 22.47 -5.94
C GLY A 277 -6.20 21.33 -6.91
N THR A 278 -5.56 20.16 -6.74
CA THR A 278 -5.77 18.99 -7.61
C THR A 278 -6.82 18.00 -7.08
N ILE A 279 -7.53 18.38 -6.02
CA ILE A 279 -8.46 17.52 -5.31
C ILE A 279 -9.60 16.98 -6.19
N ASP A 280 -10.03 17.72 -7.21
CA ASP A 280 -11.06 17.31 -8.17
C ASP A 280 -10.68 16.06 -8.97
N ARG A 281 -9.39 15.71 -9.04
CA ARG A 281 -8.89 14.48 -9.65
C ARG A 281 -9.04 13.27 -8.74
N LEU A 282 -9.18 13.47 -7.42
CA LEU A 282 -9.27 12.39 -6.45
C LEU A 282 -10.67 11.77 -6.46
N ALA A 283 -10.75 10.49 -6.79
CA ALA A 283 -11.99 9.72 -6.73
C ALA A 283 -12.21 9.08 -5.35
N GLY A 284 -11.16 8.86 -4.57
CA GLY A 284 -11.21 8.30 -3.23
C GLY A 284 -9.86 7.78 -2.74
N VAL A 285 -9.83 7.37 -1.47
CA VAL A 285 -8.65 6.81 -0.81
C VAL A 285 -8.99 5.48 -0.16
N VAL A 286 -8.16 4.46 -0.38
CA VAL A 286 -8.25 3.17 0.32
C VAL A 286 -6.96 2.94 1.11
N MET A 287 -7.08 2.87 2.43
CA MET A 287 -5.99 2.54 3.32
C MET A 287 -6.07 1.06 3.68
N LEU A 288 -5.05 0.29 3.33
CA LEU A 288 -4.93 -1.14 3.60
C LEU A 288 -4.12 -1.30 4.91
N ASP A 289 -4.81 -1.44 6.01
CA ASP A 289 -4.26 -1.43 7.38
C ASP A 289 -3.32 -0.24 7.61
N GLY A 290 -3.76 0.96 7.17
CA GLY A 290 -2.96 2.18 7.09
C GLY A 290 -2.46 2.65 8.45
N VAL A 291 -1.26 3.23 8.46
CA VAL A 291 -0.56 3.74 9.63
C VAL A 291 -0.08 5.16 9.34
N GLY A 292 -0.43 6.10 10.21
CA GLY A 292 0.10 7.46 10.22
C GLY A 292 1.22 7.63 11.24
N LEU A 293 2.12 8.56 10.98
CA LEU A 293 3.16 8.97 11.92
C LEU A 293 2.83 10.37 12.47
N ASP A 294 3.38 10.69 13.65
CA ASP A 294 3.36 12.04 14.27
C ASP A 294 1.97 12.68 14.51
N GLY A 295 0.87 11.95 14.28
CA GLY A 295 -0.48 12.46 14.50
C GLY A 295 -1.01 13.39 13.39
N SER A 296 -0.25 13.64 12.31
CA SER A 296 -0.66 14.52 11.21
C SER A 296 -1.74 13.91 10.29
N MET A 297 -1.95 12.60 10.37
CA MET A 297 -2.88 11.89 9.49
C MET A 297 -4.32 12.37 9.62
N ALA A 298 -4.83 12.57 10.85
CA ALA A 298 -6.18 13.06 11.08
C ALA A 298 -6.40 14.44 10.44
N SER A 299 -5.48 15.38 10.70
CA SER A 299 -5.56 16.73 10.13
C SER A 299 -5.44 16.77 8.59
N SER A 300 -4.70 15.83 7.99
CA SER A 300 -4.66 15.68 6.53
C SER A 300 -5.98 15.17 5.97
N LEU A 301 -6.59 14.19 6.63
CA LEU A 301 -7.88 13.61 6.24
C LEU A 301 -9.05 14.59 6.43
N GLU A 302 -9.01 15.46 7.45
CA GLU A 302 -10.00 16.51 7.69
C GLU A 302 -10.05 17.56 6.57
N LYS A 303 -8.93 17.79 5.85
CA LYS A 303 -8.90 18.71 4.71
C LYS A 303 -9.70 18.19 3.52
N VAL A 304 -9.75 16.88 3.33
CA VAL A 304 -10.39 16.26 2.17
C VAL A 304 -11.89 16.45 2.23
N PRO A 305 -12.58 16.92 1.15
CA PRO A 305 -14.02 17.10 1.13
C PRO A 305 -14.81 15.84 1.53
N ASP A 306 -15.95 16.04 2.20
CA ASP A 306 -16.74 14.94 2.75
C ASP A 306 -17.37 14.02 1.70
N ASP A 307 -17.54 14.48 0.48
CA ASP A 307 -18.06 13.73 -0.66
C ASP A 307 -17.01 12.84 -1.32
N ILE A 308 -15.72 12.99 -0.99
CA ILE A 308 -14.66 12.09 -1.42
C ILE A 308 -14.52 10.93 -0.42
N PRO A 309 -14.86 9.71 -0.83
CA PRO A 309 -14.83 8.56 0.07
C PRO A 309 -13.41 8.16 0.48
N ILE A 310 -13.23 7.90 1.77
CA ILE A 310 -11.98 7.41 2.34
C ILE A 310 -12.29 6.18 3.19
N TYR A 311 -11.70 5.03 2.86
CA TYR A 311 -11.97 3.79 3.57
C TYR A 311 -10.71 3.12 4.08
N GLN A 312 -10.81 2.57 5.29
CA GLN A 312 -9.79 1.76 5.94
C GLN A 312 -10.19 0.29 5.90
N LEU A 313 -9.39 -0.55 5.29
CA LEU A 313 -9.50 -2.00 5.38
C LEU A 313 -8.49 -2.49 6.41
N ALA A 314 -8.96 -2.67 7.65
CA ALA A 314 -8.10 -2.88 8.80
C ALA A 314 -7.93 -4.36 9.16
N SER A 315 -6.78 -4.71 9.71
CA SER A 315 -6.61 -5.87 10.58
C SER A 315 -6.95 -5.51 12.04
N PRO A 316 -7.21 -6.49 12.93
CA PRO A 316 -7.40 -6.19 14.35
C PRO A 316 -6.21 -5.45 14.94
N ARG A 317 -6.47 -4.59 15.92
CA ARG A 317 -5.47 -3.74 16.57
C ARG A 317 -4.32 -4.54 17.16
N TYR A 318 -3.10 -4.26 16.74
CA TYR A 318 -1.87 -4.86 17.26
C TYR A 318 -0.63 -4.05 16.85
N PHE A 319 0.55 -4.55 17.16
CA PHE A 319 1.79 -3.81 16.98
C PHE A 319 2.02 -3.25 15.55
N TRP A 320 1.79 -4.06 14.50
CA TRP A 320 2.13 -3.66 13.13
C TRP A 320 1.26 -2.54 12.57
N ASN A 321 0.03 -2.38 13.04
CA ASN A 321 -0.82 -1.25 12.70
C ASN A 321 -0.85 -0.17 13.78
N GLN A 322 0.20 -0.14 14.64
CA GLN A 322 0.32 0.80 15.76
C GLN A 322 -0.96 0.85 16.60
N PHE A 323 -1.53 -0.33 16.89
CA PHE A 323 -2.77 -0.49 17.65
C PHE A 323 -3.98 0.23 17.05
N GLY A 324 -3.99 0.41 15.71
CA GLY A 324 -5.12 0.94 14.96
C GLY A 324 -5.10 2.46 14.76
N VAL A 325 -3.92 3.09 14.86
CA VAL A 325 -3.78 4.55 14.74
C VAL A 325 -4.41 5.13 13.47
N GLY A 326 -4.31 4.43 12.33
CA GLY A 326 -4.91 4.89 11.08
C GLY A 326 -6.45 4.83 11.10
N SER A 327 -7.03 3.81 11.75
CA SER A 327 -8.48 3.73 11.95
C SER A 327 -8.97 4.84 12.88
N ASP A 328 -8.23 5.14 13.95
CA ASP A 328 -8.60 6.19 14.89
C ASP A 328 -8.52 7.57 14.25
N ALA A 329 -7.46 7.85 13.48
CA ALA A 329 -7.31 9.10 12.73
C ALA A 329 -8.45 9.29 11.71
N LEU A 330 -8.86 8.23 11.02
CA LEU A 330 -9.97 8.33 10.06
C LEU A 330 -11.33 8.52 10.75
N LEU A 331 -11.57 7.85 11.88
CA LEU A 331 -12.77 8.05 12.69
C LEU A 331 -12.85 9.47 13.27
N GLU A 332 -11.72 10.06 13.65
CA GLU A 332 -11.63 11.45 14.09
C GLU A 332 -12.01 12.42 12.95
N ALA A 333 -11.45 12.20 11.76
CA ALA A 333 -11.72 13.04 10.59
C ALA A 333 -13.13 12.83 9.99
N ARG A 334 -13.77 11.66 10.18
CA ARG A 334 -15.05 11.24 9.55
C ARG A 334 -15.97 10.54 10.54
N PRO A 335 -16.41 11.19 11.64
CA PRO A 335 -17.14 10.53 12.75
C PRO A 335 -18.50 9.95 12.34
N ASP A 336 -19.17 10.55 11.35
CA ASP A 336 -20.57 10.22 10.97
C ASP A 336 -20.66 9.46 9.64
N GLN A 337 -19.53 8.97 9.10
CA GLN A 337 -19.49 8.29 7.81
C GLN A 337 -19.10 6.81 7.95
N PHE A 338 -19.44 6.01 6.94
CA PHE A 338 -18.83 4.70 6.78
C PHE A 338 -17.36 4.88 6.38
N VAL A 339 -16.46 4.44 7.25
CA VAL A 339 -15.00 4.62 7.06
C VAL A 339 -14.26 3.29 6.86
N GLY A 340 -14.99 2.20 6.67
CA GLY A 340 -14.40 0.90 6.36
C GLY A 340 -14.64 -0.16 7.42
N VAL A 341 -13.87 -1.23 7.36
CA VAL A 341 -14.07 -2.43 8.19
C VAL A 341 -12.77 -2.99 8.73
N THR A 342 -12.87 -3.80 9.78
CA THR A 342 -11.79 -4.67 10.29
C THR A 342 -12.10 -6.13 9.94
N LEU A 343 -11.20 -6.83 9.25
CA LEU A 343 -11.32 -8.27 9.01
C LEU A 343 -11.04 -9.06 10.29
N VAL A 344 -11.98 -9.89 10.71
CA VAL A 344 -11.87 -10.69 11.95
C VAL A 344 -10.73 -11.70 11.82
N GLY A 345 -9.72 -11.54 12.68
CA GLY A 345 -8.50 -12.36 12.63
C GLY A 345 -7.63 -12.10 11.41
N GLY A 346 -7.78 -10.94 10.79
CA GLY A 346 -6.94 -10.44 9.70
C GLY A 346 -5.46 -10.30 10.09
N SER A 347 -4.61 -10.20 9.11
CA SER A 347 -3.18 -9.96 9.25
C SER A 347 -2.81 -8.66 8.56
N HIS A 348 -1.84 -7.92 9.12
CA HIS A 348 -1.30 -6.70 8.51
C HIS A 348 -0.88 -6.87 7.03
N VAL A 349 -0.53 -8.08 6.64
CA VAL A 349 -0.03 -8.41 5.31
C VAL A 349 -1.06 -9.11 4.41
N ASP A 350 -2.35 -9.09 4.77
CA ASP A 350 -3.40 -9.73 3.96
C ASP A 350 -3.48 -9.14 2.55
N SER A 351 -3.27 -7.81 2.41
CA SER A 351 -3.22 -7.08 1.13
C SER A 351 -1.88 -7.15 0.41
N MET A 352 -0.79 -7.59 1.07
CA MET A 352 0.55 -7.71 0.47
C MET A 352 0.68 -8.97 -0.39
N ARG A 353 0.05 -8.97 -1.56
CA ARG A 353 0.05 -10.13 -2.46
C ARG A 353 0.95 -9.88 -3.66
N GLY A 354 2.00 -10.71 -3.81
CA GLY A 354 2.95 -10.60 -4.92
C GLY A 354 4.36 -10.99 -4.54
N GLY A 355 5.32 -10.67 -5.40
CA GLY A 355 6.71 -11.08 -5.23
C GLY A 355 6.91 -12.59 -5.36
N ASN A 356 7.96 -13.10 -4.74
CA ASN A 356 8.28 -14.53 -4.75
C ASN A 356 7.88 -15.23 -3.43
N ARG A 357 7.95 -16.57 -3.41
CA ARG A 357 7.57 -17.38 -2.24
C ARG A 357 8.35 -17.05 -0.97
N LEU A 358 9.63 -16.65 -1.11
CA LEU A 358 10.46 -16.28 0.04
C LEU A 358 9.94 -14.98 0.68
N ILE A 359 9.65 -13.98 -0.15
CA ILE A 359 9.08 -12.71 0.30
C ILE A 359 7.72 -12.97 0.97
N GLN A 360 6.83 -13.72 0.33
CA GLN A 360 5.51 -14.05 0.89
C GLN A 360 5.62 -14.76 2.25
N PHE A 361 6.53 -15.71 2.38
CA PHE A 361 6.75 -16.42 3.64
C PHE A 361 7.34 -15.50 4.73
N SER A 362 8.34 -14.67 4.38
CA SER A 362 8.97 -13.76 5.35
C SER A 362 8.00 -12.72 5.90
N GLN A 363 7.12 -12.16 5.08
CA GLN A 363 6.07 -11.22 5.51
C GLN A 363 5.12 -11.88 6.52
N GLN A 364 4.66 -13.09 6.23
CA GLN A 364 3.77 -13.83 7.11
C GLN A 364 4.45 -14.27 8.42
N LEU A 365 5.74 -14.61 8.36
CA LEU A 365 6.51 -14.94 9.56
C LEU A 365 6.64 -13.73 10.50
N VAL A 366 6.79 -12.53 9.94
CA VAL A 366 7.00 -11.27 10.68
C VAL A 366 5.68 -10.69 11.18
N ALA A 367 4.64 -10.61 10.34
CA ALA A 367 3.39 -9.92 10.68
C ALA A 367 2.24 -10.86 11.07
N GLY A 368 2.45 -12.17 10.97
CA GLY A 368 1.45 -13.21 11.23
C GLY A 368 0.85 -13.78 9.96
N PHE A 369 0.47 -15.06 10.03
CA PHE A 369 -0.03 -15.80 8.88
C PHE A 369 -1.42 -15.31 8.47
N SER A 370 -1.55 -14.99 7.19
CA SER A 370 -2.81 -14.64 6.54
C SER A 370 -3.72 -15.86 6.39
N LYS A 371 -5.02 -15.68 6.60
CA LYS A 371 -6.03 -16.67 6.28
C LYS A 371 -6.45 -16.51 4.82
N PRO A 372 -6.52 -17.59 4.02
CA PRO A 372 -6.89 -17.47 2.60
C PRO A 372 -8.21 -16.74 2.35
N GLN A 373 -9.23 -16.99 3.19
CA GLN A 373 -10.52 -16.29 3.08
C GLN A 373 -10.41 -14.79 3.40
N ASN A 374 -9.57 -14.38 4.35
CA ASN A 374 -9.36 -12.96 4.65
C ASN A 374 -8.65 -12.24 3.52
N VAL A 375 -7.64 -12.87 2.93
CA VAL A 375 -6.95 -12.36 1.73
C VAL A 375 -7.91 -12.18 0.56
N ALA A 376 -8.83 -13.13 0.35
CA ALA A 376 -9.82 -13.02 -0.71
C ALA A 376 -10.88 -11.95 -0.41
N ALA A 377 -11.30 -11.83 0.86
CA ALA A 377 -12.22 -10.77 1.30
C ALA A 377 -11.59 -9.39 1.20
N ASP A 378 -10.31 -9.24 1.55
CA ASP A 378 -9.52 -8.01 1.38
C ASP A 378 -9.58 -7.53 -0.08
N GLN A 379 -9.33 -8.42 -1.02
CA GLN A 379 -9.40 -8.10 -2.44
C GLN A 379 -10.82 -7.72 -2.89
N ILE A 380 -11.85 -8.46 -2.46
CA ILE A 380 -13.26 -8.18 -2.79
C ILE A 380 -13.67 -6.79 -2.32
N LEU A 381 -13.37 -6.47 -1.06
CA LEU A 381 -13.68 -5.17 -0.46
C LEU A 381 -12.97 -4.02 -1.18
N MET A 382 -11.66 -4.14 -1.36
CA MET A 382 -10.83 -3.13 -2.01
C MET A 382 -11.30 -2.87 -3.45
N VAL A 383 -11.50 -3.91 -4.26
CA VAL A 383 -11.96 -3.79 -5.66
C VAL A 383 -13.36 -3.20 -5.73
N GLY A 384 -14.27 -3.64 -4.86
CA GLY A 384 -15.63 -3.11 -4.79
C GLY A 384 -15.65 -1.61 -4.48
N TRP A 385 -14.93 -1.19 -3.46
CA TRP A 385 -14.84 0.21 -3.09
C TRP A 385 -14.18 1.08 -4.17
N VAL A 386 -13.08 0.62 -4.77
CA VAL A 386 -12.43 1.35 -5.87
C VAL A 386 -13.37 1.52 -7.06
N ASN A 387 -14.14 0.50 -7.44
CA ASN A 387 -15.13 0.62 -8.50
C ASN A 387 -16.22 1.66 -8.17
N ASP A 388 -16.69 1.68 -6.94
CA ASP A 388 -17.70 2.65 -6.49
C ASP A 388 -17.15 4.09 -6.42
N MET A 389 -15.90 4.26 -5.97
CA MET A 389 -15.21 5.55 -5.97
C MET A 389 -15.14 6.16 -7.37
N PHE A 390 -14.74 5.36 -8.37
CA PHE A 390 -14.72 5.84 -9.75
C PHE A 390 -16.11 6.07 -10.35
N ALA A 391 -17.10 5.30 -9.92
CA ALA A 391 -18.47 5.42 -10.40
C ALA A 391 -19.31 6.49 -9.66
N GLY A 392 -18.80 7.03 -8.54
CA GLY A 392 -19.52 7.98 -7.69
C GLY A 392 -20.79 7.38 -7.08
N ASN A 393 -20.74 6.10 -6.66
CA ASN A 393 -21.90 5.41 -6.07
C ASN A 393 -21.46 4.36 -5.05
N GLN A 394 -22.40 3.56 -4.50
CA GLN A 394 -22.15 2.47 -3.54
C GLN A 394 -22.86 1.18 -3.97
N LYS A 395 -22.53 0.65 -5.14
CA LYS A 395 -23.22 -0.52 -5.73
C LYS A 395 -22.34 -1.76 -5.84
N ALA A 396 -21.04 -1.61 -5.99
CA ALA A 396 -20.09 -2.70 -6.17
C ALA A 396 -19.41 -3.09 -4.85
N GLY A 397 -19.26 -2.13 -3.94
CA GLY A 397 -18.64 -2.33 -2.63
C GLY A 397 -19.58 -2.95 -1.60
N ILE A 398 -19.02 -3.30 -0.46
CA ILE A 398 -19.74 -3.81 0.71
C ILE A 398 -19.73 -2.73 1.79
N TYR A 399 -20.91 -2.33 2.25
CA TYR A 399 -21.13 -1.30 3.23
C TYR A 399 -22.10 -1.79 4.30
N THR A 400 -21.98 -1.28 5.52
CA THR A 400 -22.89 -1.61 6.63
C THR A 400 -22.86 -0.50 7.68
N ASP A 401 -23.78 -0.57 8.63
CA ASP A 401 -23.84 0.36 9.75
C ASP A 401 -22.62 0.20 10.68
N PRO A 402 -22.26 1.25 11.43
CA PRO A 402 -21.15 1.22 12.39
C PRO A 402 -21.23 0.04 13.35
N SER A 403 -20.11 -0.60 13.60
CA SER A 403 -19.94 -1.76 14.49
C SER A 403 -20.73 -3.02 14.10
N GLN A 404 -21.39 -3.06 12.94
CA GLN A 404 -22.08 -4.24 12.45
C GLN A 404 -21.11 -5.25 11.85
N GLU A 405 -21.42 -6.53 12.05
CA GLU A 405 -20.70 -7.66 11.48
C GLU A 405 -21.24 -8.01 10.09
N ILE A 406 -20.33 -8.30 9.16
CA ILE A 406 -20.66 -8.73 7.80
C ILE A 406 -19.95 -10.05 7.52
N THR A 407 -20.67 -11.00 6.96
CA THR A 407 -20.10 -12.22 6.37
C THR A 407 -19.83 -11.99 4.89
N ILE A 408 -18.62 -12.29 4.44
CA ILE A 408 -18.19 -12.14 3.06
C ILE A 408 -17.89 -13.52 2.50
N ASP A 409 -18.70 -13.94 1.52
CA ASP A 409 -18.47 -15.18 0.80
C ASP A 409 -17.30 -15.03 -0.17
N THR A 410 -16.29 -15.89 -0.05
CA THR A 410 -15.10 -15.89 -0.89
C THR A 410 -14.84 -17.24 -1.50
N PRO A 411 -14.07 -17.34 -2.60
CA PRO A 411 -13.65 -18.63 -3.15
C PRO A 411 -12.84 -19.51 -2.18
N ALA A 412 -12.28 -18.91 -1.13
CA ALA A 412 -11.47 -19.61 -0.11
C ALA A 412 -12.27 -19.90 1.18
N GLY A 413 -13.58 -19.68 1.18
CA GLY A 413 -14.46 -19.82 2.33
C GLY A 413 -14.98 -18.48 2.84
N GLN A 414 -15.78 -18.51 3.89
CA GLN A 414 -16.36 -17.31 4.48
C GLN A 414 -15.33 -16.54 5.32
N ALA A 415 -15.27 -15.23 5.12
CA ALA A 415 -14.59 -14.29 5.99
C ALA A 415 -15.62 -13.43 6.74
N THR A 416 -15.22 -12.89 7.87
CA THR A 416 -16.04 -11.97 8.67
C THR A 416 -15.34 -10.62 8.76
N ALA A 417 -16.08 -9.55 8.56
CA ALA A 417 -15.63 -8.19 8.79
C ALA A 417 -16.56 -7.48 9.78
N VAL A 418 -16.04 -6.50 10.50
CA VAL A 418 -16.81 -5.63 11.39
C VAL A 418 -16.57 -4.19 10.99
N ALA A 419 -17.64 -3.42 10.76
CA ALA A 419 -17.50 -2.01 10.43
C ALA A 419 -16.83 -1.22 11.56
N LEU A 420 -16.08 -0.19 11.18
CA LEU A 420 -15.52 0.78 12.13
C LEU A 420 -16.63 1.72 12.64
N PRO A 421 -16.59 2.17 13.90
CA PRO A 421 -15.59 1.83 14.91
C PRO A 421 -15.80 0.44 15.53
N ASN A 422 -14.69 -0.24 15.84
CA ASN A 422 -14.71 -1.48 16.61
C ASN A 422 -13.43 -1.63 17.45
N SER A 423 -13.45 -2.54 18.41
CA SER A 423 -12.34 -2.78 19.35
C SER A 423 -11.64 -4.13 19.16
N LEU A 424 -11.71 -4.70 17.97
CA LEU A 424 -11.07 -5.98 17.68
C LEU A 424 -9.56 -5.88 17.88
N THR A 425 -9.02 -6.78 18.70
CA THR A 425 -7.58 -6.86 19.00
C THR A 425 -7.01 -8.23 18.64
N LYS A 426 -5.75 -8.26 18.24
CA LYS A 426 -5.01 -9.49 17.95
C LYS A 426 -3.93 -9.70 19.02
N ARG A 427 -4.00 -10.82 19.74
CA ARG A 427 -2.92 -11.25 20.61
C ARG A 427 -1.88 -12.01 19.80
N PHE A 428 -0.68 -11.50 19.75
CA PHE A 428 0.42 -12.13 19.03
C PHE A 428 1.30 -12.90 20.04
N LEU A 429 0.96 -14.16 20.29
CA LEU A 429 1.50 -14.92 21.43
C LEU A 429 2.84 -15.62 21.18
N LEU A 430 3.39 -15.65 19.96
CA LEU A 430 4.51 -16.55 19.63
C LEU A 430 5.62 -15.96 18.73
N ASN A 431 5.72 -14.64 18.58
CA ASN A 431 6.84 -14.09 17.82
C ASN A 431 7.98 -13.69 18.77
N PRO A 432 9.15 -14.39 18.76
CA PRO A 432 10.31 -13.99 19.57
C PRO A 432 10.79 -12.56 19.23
N LEU A 433 10.45 -12.03 18.04
CA LEU A 433 10.69 -10.63 17.67
C LEU A 433 9.83 -9.66 18.49
N GLN A 434 8.69 -10.09 19.04
CA GLN A 434 7.86 -9.23 19.90
C GLN A 434 8.55 -8.88 21.24
N ALA A 435 9.47 -9.71 21.73
CA ALA A 435 10.32 -9.39 22.88
C ALA A 435 11.32 -8.27 22.56
N LEU A 436 11.64 -8.04 21.29
CA LEU A 436 12.49 -6.95 20.82
C LEU A 436 11.70 -5.66 20.53
N VAL A 437 10.39 -5.72 20.54
CA VAL A 437 9.50 -4.57 20.26
C VAL A 437 9.72 -3.40 21.24
N PRO A 438 9.85 -3.60 22.57
CA PRO A 438 10.16 -2.49 23.48
C PRO A 438 11.55 -1.86 23.22
N LEU A 439 12.50 -2.67 22.72
CA LEU A 439 13.81 -2.18 22.30
C LEU A 439 13.73 -1.42 20.99
N ALA A 440 12.86 -1.88 20.07
CA ALA A 440 12.62 -1.27 18.78
C ALA A 440 11.68 -0.06 18.87
N SER A 441 10.78 0.02 19.84
CA SER A 441 9.85 1.16 19.99
C SER A 441 10.57 2.50 20.17
N GLY A 442 11.76 2.49 20.80
CA GLY A 442 12.64 3.66 20.86
C GLY A 442 13.28 4.04 19.51
N LEU A 443 13.48 3.07 18.62
CA LEU A 443 13.98 3.27 17.26
C LEU A 443 12.85 3.65 16.27
N PHE A 444 11.62 3.26 16.56
CA PHE A 444 10.44 3.54 15.74
C PHE A 444 9.70 4.84 16.12
N THR A 445 10.29 5.68 16.96
CA THR A 445 9.74 7.03 17.18
C THR A 445 9.87 7.92 15.95
N PHE A 446 10.55 7.46 14.89
CA PHE A 446 10.72 8.14 13.59
C PHE A 446 11.01 9.64 13.73
N GLN A 447 11.63 10.04 14.82
CA GLN A 447 12.01 11.42 15.06
C GLN A 447 13.03 11.83 13.99
N PRO A 448 12.80 12.92 13.24
CA PRO A 448 13.75 13.36 12.25
C PRO A 448 15.10 13.61 12.93
N THR A 449 16.14 12.96 12.40
CA THR A 449 17.52 13.13 12.88
C THR A 449 18.05 14.52 12.61
N CYS A 450 17.43 15.22 11.65
CA CYS A 450 17.69 16.62 11.33
C CYS A 450 16.52 17.45 11.90
N GLY A 451 16.82 18.49 12.67
CA GLY A 451 15.80 19.46 13.15
C GLY A 451 15.08 20.12 11.97
N PRO A 452 14.01 20.89 12.22
CA PRO A 452 13.36 21.69 11.18
C PRO A 452 14.47 22.41 10.42
N ALA A 453 14.47 22.24 9.09
CA ALA A 453 15.52 22.80 8.24
C ALA A 453 15.69 24.27 8.58
N GLU A 454 16.86 24.65 9.12
CA GLU A 454 17.29 26.03 8.97
C GLU A 454 17.24 26.31 7.46
N PRO A 455 16.61 27.41 7.00
CA PRO A 455 16.55 27.68 5.59
C PRO A 455 18.00 27.65 5.08
N MET A 456 18.30 26.63 4.24
CA MET A 456 19.56 26.59 3.53
C MET A 456 19.65 27.91 2.80
N CYS A 457 20.69 28.71 3.13
CA CYS A 457 20.96 29.96 2.47
C CYS A 457 20.92 29.72 0.96
N VAL A 458 19.85 30.14 0.32
CA VAL A 458 19.77 30.21 -1.14
C VAL A 458 20.95 31.07 -1.54
N ALA A 459 21.95 30.46 -2.16
CA ALA A 459 23.05 31.16 -2.76
C ALA A 459 22.46 32.12 -3.80
N THR A 460 22.26 33.34 -3.41
CA THR A 460 21.90 34.42 -4.32
C THR A 460 23.01 34.54 -5.36
N SER A 461 22.76 33.90 -6.51
CA SER A 461 23.53 34.18 -7.73
C SER A 461 23.37 35.66 -8.04
N SER A 462 24.33 36.47 -7.60
CA SER A 462 24.47 37.83 -8.04
C SER A 462 24.77 37.80 -9.54
N LYS A 463 23.78 38.09 -10.38
CA LYS A 463 24.03 38.56 -11.72
C LYS A 463 24.75 39.88 -11.58
N ALA A 464 26.07 39.88 -11.82
CA ALA A 464 26.81 41.07 -12.16
C ALA A 464 26.39 41.51 -13.56
N ALA A 465 26.10 42.81 -13.66
CA ALA A 465 25.70 43.55 -14.86
C ALA A 465 26.77 43.51 -15.95
#